data_77f114ba88ed4b5d3ebd3538c21700b7
#
_entry.id   77f114ba88ed4b5d3ebd3538c21700b7
#
_cell.length_a   1.000
_cell.length_b   1.000
_cell.length_c   1.000
_cell.angle_alpha   90.00
_cell.angle_beta   90.00
_cell.angle_gamma   90.00
#
_symmetry.space_group_name_H-M   'P 1'
#
loop_
_entity.id
_entity.type
_entity.pdbx_description
1 polymer ?
#
loop_
_entity_poly.entity_id
_entity_poly.type
_entity_poly.pdbx_seq_one_letter_code
_entity_poly.pdbx_strand_id
1 'polypeptide(L)'
;MYWPSAYNRTVWQYKVELALEAAALGFNEIQFDYIRFPDGAYKYEQAGTIDYKNTYGESKAQAVQRFLIYAAQRLHDAGYYISGDVFGECANAYVTACGQYWPAISSVVDAISGMPYPDHYSAQGDYKPWEHPYTTVHNFGESAMARQSETASPGAVRTWIQCYNAI
;
A
#
# COMPACT_ATOMS: atom_id res chain seq x y z
N MET A 1 -12.51 -0.39 -16.55
CA MET A 1 -11.46 0.46 -15.95
C MET A 1 -10.12 -0.04 -16.48
N TYR A 2 -9.24 0.86 -16.92
CA TYR A 2 -7.88 0.48 -17.33
C TYR A 2 -6.95 0.64 -16.14
N TRP A 3 -6.19 -0.40 -15.80
CA TRP A 3 -5.22 -0.40 -14.72
C TRP A 3 -3.84 -0.68 -15.30
N PRO A 4 -2.86 0.22 -15.16
CA PRO A 4 -1.52 -0.05 -15.64
C PRO A 4 -0.89 -1.19 -14.84
N SER A 5 -0.15 -2.06 -15.53
CA SER A 5 0.50 -3.18 -14.85
C SER A 5 1.57 -2.70 -13.88
N ALA A 6 1.51 -3.17 -12.63
CA ALA A 6 2.53 -2.90 -11.63
C ALA A 6 3.90 -3.54 -11.96
N TYR A 7 3.97 -4.45 -12.91
CA TYR A 7 5.25 -5.00 -13.41
C TYR A 7 5.90 -4.12 -14.48
N ASN A 8 5.21 -3.12 -15.02
CA ASN A 8 5.72 -2.30 -16.13
C ASN A 8 6.66 -1.20 -15.62
N ARG A 9 7.96 -1.32 -15.94
CA ARG A 9 9.00 -0.37 -15.51
C ARG A 9 8.85 1.02 -16.12
N THR A 10 8.28 1.14 -17.31
CA THR A 10 7.98 2.47 -17.92
C THR A 10 6.91 3.22 -17.11
N VAL A 11 5.92 2.49 -16.57
CA VAL A 11 4.93 3.07 -15.67
C VAL A 11 5.60 3.56 -14.38
N TRP A 12 6.56 2.81 -13.83
CA TRP A 12 7.33 3.23 -12.65
C TRP A 12 8.07 4.54 -12.91
N GLN A 13 8.81 4.61 -14.02
CA GLN A 13 9.54 5.82 -14.41
C GLN A 13 8.60 7.01 -14.50
N TYR A 14 7.52 6.88 -15.26
CA TYR A 14 6.52 7.94 -15.41
C TYR A 14 5.97 8.42 -14.06
N LYS A 15 5.60 7.49 -13.16
CA LYS A 15 5.05 7.85 -11.85
C LYS A 15 6.06 8.55 -10.96
N VAL A 16 7.32 8.13 -10.99
CA VAL A 16 8.38 8.75 -10.17
C VAL A 16 8.79 10.11 -10.75
N GLU A 17 8.81 10.28 -12.08
CA GLU A 17 9.06 11.58 -12.70
C GLU A 17 7.98 12.60 -12.35
N LEU A 18 6.71 12.19 -12.41
CA LEU A 18 5.59 13.02 -11.95
C LEU A 18 5.70 13.37 -10.45
N ALA A 19 6.14 12.43 -9.62
CA ALA A 19 6.39 12.65 -8.19
C ALA A 19 7.49 13.71 -7.96
N LEU A 20 8.59 13.64 -8.72
CA LEU A 20 9.67 14.62 -8.65
C LEU A 20 9.23 16.01 -9.13
N GLU A 21 8.42 16.09 -10.18
CA GLU A 21 7.83 17.37 -10.62
C GLU A 21 6.94 17.98 -9.52
N ALA A 22 6.09 17.18 -8.88
CA ALA A 22 5.28 17.65 -7.77
C ALA A 22 6.14 18.13 -6.59
N ALA A 23 7.18 17.38 -6.22
CA ALA A 23 8.11 17.76 -5.16
C ALA A 23 8.82 19.09 -5.47
N ALA A 24 9.21 19.32 -6.71
CA ALA A 24 9.82 20.56 -7.15
C ALA A 24 8.89 21.79 -7.03
N LEU A 25 7.56 21.58 -6.94
CA LEU A 25 6.59 22.64 -6.66
C LEU A 25 6.50 23.02 -5.17
N GLY A 26 7.25 22.34 -4.29
CA GLY A 26 7.35 22.69 -2.87
C GLY A 26 6.81 21.61 -1.90
N PHE A 27 6.46 20.44 -2.38
CA PHE A 27 6.14 19.31 -1.50
C PHE A 27 7.43 18.65 -1.01
N ASN A 28 7.58 18.46 0.28
CA ASN A 28 8.73 17.81 0.89
C ASN A 28 8.59 16.31 1.10
N GLU A 29 7.39 15.78 0.90
CA GLU A 29 7.06 14.36 0.95
C GLU A 29 6.09 14.02 -0.18
N ILE A 30 6.32 12.88 -0.82
CA ILE A 30 5.41 12.32 -1.83
C ILE A 30 4.81 11.02 -1.29
N GLN A 31 3.49 10.98 -1.20
CA GLN A 31 2.73 9.81 -0.80
C GLN A 31 2.17 9.09 -2.02
N PHE A 32 2.51 7.81 -2.15
CA PHE A 32 1.96 6.95 -3.19
C PHE A 32 0.74 6.20 -2.66
N ASP A 33 -0.39 6.45 -3.30
CA ASP A 33 -1.61 5.66 -3.11
C ASP A 33 -1.76 4.61 -4.22
N TYR A 34 -2.61 3.62 -4.01
CA TYR A 34 -2.85 2.52 -4.95
C TYR A 34 -1.59 1.74 -5.36
N ILE A 35 -0.59 1.66 -4.48
CA ILE A 35 0.61 0.83 -4.64
C ILE A 35 0.27 -0.66 -4.47
N ARG A 36 -0.54 -1.18 -5.35
CA ARG A 36 -1.11 -2.51 -5.29
C ARG A 36 -1.63 -2.99 -6.64
N PHE A 37 -1.93 -4.28 -6.72
CA PHE A 37 -2.71 -4.83 -7.82
C PHE A 37 -4.21 -4.54 -7.62
N PRO A 38 -5.04 -4.61 -8.68
CA PRO A 38 -6.46 -4.36 -8.57
C PRO A 38 -7.13 -5.29 -7.55
N ASP A 39 -8.06 -4.75 -6.80
CA ASP A 39 -8.88 -5.56 -5.91
C ASP A 39 -9.75 -6.55 -6.70
N GLY A 40 -9.91 -7.76 -6.18
CA GLY A 40 -10.64 -8.84 -6.86
C GLY A 40 -9.99 -9.39 -8.13
N ALA A 41 -8.82 -8.89 -8.54
CA ALA A 41 -8.13 -9.33 -9.75
C ALA A 41 -7.74 -10.81 -9.73
N TYR A 42 -7.61 -11.43 -8.55
CA TYR A 42 -7.36 -12.87 -8.41
C TYR A 42 -8.42 -13.74 -9.12
N LYS A 43 -9.66 -13.27 -9.22
CA LYS A 43 -10.73 -13.98 -9.94
C LYS A 43 -10.44 -14.07 -11.43
N TYR A 44 -9.92 -13.00 -12.01
CA TYR A 44 -9.55 -12.93 -13.43
C TYR A 44 -8.26 -13.70 -13.70
N GLU A 45 -7.33 -13.73 -12.74
CA GLU A 45 -6.10 -14.53 -12.82
C GLU A 45 -6.43 -16.02 -12.83
N GLN A 46 -7.30 -16.48 -11.91
CA GLN A 46 -7.74 -17.87 -11.86
C GLN A 46 -8.48 -18.28 -13.14
N ALA A 47 -9.25 -17.37 -13.72
CA ALA A 47 -9.93 -17.60 -14.99
C ALA A 47 -9.01 -17.50 -16.22
N GLY A 48 -7.74 -17.09 -16.06
CA GLY A 48 -6.81 -16.88 -17.16
C GLY A 48 -7.18 -15.73 -18.10
N THR A 49 -8.02 -14.79 -17.64
CA THR A 49 -8.56 -13.70 -18.46
C THR A 49 -7.77 -12.40 -18.33
N ILE A 50 -6.79 -12.34 -17.42
CA ILE A 50 -5.91 -11.19 -17.24
C ILE A 50 -4.45 -11.59 -17.46
N ASP A 51 -3.70 -10.76 -18.18
CA ASP A 51 -2.26 -10.89 -18.36
C ASP A 51 -1.58 -9.59 -17.96
N TYR A 52 -0.90 -9.62 -16.82
CA TYR A 52 -0.16 -8.46 -16.31
C TYR A 52 1.18 -8.21 -17.02
N LYS A 53 1.57 -9.04 -18.00
CA LYS A 53 2.88 -8.94 -18.66
C LYS A 53 4.05 -8.98 -17.67
N ASN A 54 4.02 -9.96 -16.78
CA ASN A 54 5.09 -10.16 -15.78
C ASN A 54 6.34 -10.76 -16.42
N THR A 55 7.11 -9.92 -17.10
CA THR A 55 8.34 -10.34 -17.82
C THR A 55 9.51 -10.64 -16.89
N TYR A 56 9.45 -10.25 -15.63
CA TYR A 56 10.51 -10.41 -14.65
C TYR A 56 10.31 -11.62 -13.71
N GLY A 57 9.19 -12.31 -13.82
CA GLY A 57 8.87 -13.46 -12.96
C GLY A 57 8.74 -13.11 -11.47
N GLU A 58 8.34 -11.89 -11.15
CA GLU A 58 8.20 -11.38 -9.78
C GLU A 58 6.85 -11.76 -9.18
N SER A 59 6.81 -12.00 -7.87
CA SER A 59 5.53 -12.00 -7.15
C SER A 59 4.95 -10.57 -7.08
N LYS A 60 3.66 -10.44 -6.78
CA LYS A 60 3.02 -9.13 -6.61
C LYS A 60 3.70 -8.30 -5.51
N ALA A 61 4.02 -8.91 -4.37
CA ALA A 61 4.70 -8.22 -3.28
C ALA A 61 6.11 -7.76 -3.66
N GLN A 62 6.85 -8.57 -4.43
CA GLN A 62 8.16 -8.18 -4.95
C GLN A 62 8.05 -6.99 -5.91
N ALA A 63 7.06 -6.96 -6.78
CA ALA A 63 6.86 -5.84 -7.70
C ALA A 63 6.52 -4.55 -6.95
N VAL A 64 5.63 -4.61 -5.94
CA VAL A 64 5.28 -3.46 -5.09
C VAL A 64 6.52 -2.94 -4.34
N GLN A 65 7.25 -3.83 -3.66
CA GLN A 65 8.45 -3.44 -2.92
C GLN A 65 9.53 -2.84 -3.84
N ARG A 66 9.79 -3.45 -4.99
CA ARG A 66 10.80 -2.96 -5.93
C ARG A 66 10.43 -1.61 -6.55
N PHE A 67 9.13 -1.38 -6.80
CA PHE A 67 8.67 -0.05 -7.18
C PHE A 67 9.01 0.99 -6.11
N LEU A 68 8.70 0.68 -4.86
CA LEU A 68 8.98 1.60 -3.75
C LEU A 68 10.49 1.81 -3.53
N ILE A 69 11.31 0.77 -3.67
CA ILE A 69 12.78 0.92 -3.62
C ILE A 69 13.25 1.89 -4.71
N TYR A 70 12.78 1.72 -5.95
CA TYR A 70 13.11 2.61 -7.06
C TYR A 70 12.66 4.05 -6.80
N ALA A 71 11.41 4.23 -6.31
CA ALA A 71 10.86 5.54 -6.00
C ALA A 71 11.61 6.21 -4.82
N ALA A 72 11.87 5.46 -3.74
CA ALA A 72 12.59 5.96 -2.58
C ALA A 72 14.00 6.44 -2.94
N GLN A 73 14.75 5.66 -3.70
CA GLN A 73 16.08 6.08 -4.15
C GLN A 73 16.02 7.40 -4.90
N ARG A 74 15.12 7.53 -5.87
CA ARG A 74 14.98 8.73 -6.71
C ARG A 74 14.54 9.96 -5.92
N LEU A 75 13.62 9.81 -4.96
CA LEU A 75 13.13 10.89 -4.11
C LEU A 75 14.16 11.29 -3.06
N HIS A 76 14.81 10.34 -2.39
CA HIS A 76 15.86 10.62 -1.41
C HIS A 76 17.08 11.30 -2.05
N ASP A 77 17.51 10.85 -3.25
CA ASP A 77 18.60 11.50 -3.99
C ASP A 77 18.28 12.97 -4.33
N ALA A 78 17.00 13.31 -4.46
CA ALA A 78 16.52 14.67 -4.68
C ALA A 78 16.19 15.45 -3.39
N GLY A 79 16.34 14.81 -2.21
CA GLY A 79 16.11 15.44 -0.90
C GLY A 79 14.66 15.43 -0.41
N TYR A 80 13.82 14.53 -0.94
CA TYR A 80 12.41 14.41 -0.57
C TYR A 80 12.11 13.11 0.16
N TYR A 81 11.09 13.13 1.00
CA TYR A 81 10.57 11.94 1.70
C TYR A 81 9.56 11.19 0.85
N ILE A 82 9.41 9.89 1.14
CA ILE A 82 8.43 9.01 0.50
C ILE A 82 7.52 8.36 1.54
N SER A 83 6.23 8.29 1.23
CA SER A 83 5.28 7.50 2.00
C SER A 83 4.37 6.67 1.09
N GLY A 84 3.73 5.68 1.68
CA GLY A 84 2.86 4.78 0.93
C GLY A 84 1.60 4.41 1.69
N ASP A 85 0.46 4.44 0.97
CA ASP A 85 -0.83 4.05 1.49
C ASP A 85 -1.07 2.56 1.30
N VAL A 86 -1.56 1.90 2.33
CA VAL A 86 -1.86 0.48 2.32
C VAL A 86 -3.24 0.19 2.91
N PHE A 87 -3.88 -0.86 2.43
CA PHE A 87 -5.10 -1.34 3.06
C PHE A 87 -4.88 -1.71 4.52
N GLY A 88 -5.90 -1.55 5.36
CA GLY A 88 -5.86 -2.00 6.74
C GLY A 88 -5.52 -3.49 6.87
N GLU A 89 -5.96 -4.32 5.89
CA GLU A 89 -5.61 -5.73 5.78
C GLU A 89 -4.08 -5.98 5.72
N CYS A 90 -3.30 -5.02 5.23
CA CYS A 90 -1.84 -5.14 5.12
C CYS A 90 -1.15 -5.31 6.48
N ALA A 91 -1.78 -4.91 7.59
CA ALA A 91 -1.27 -5.12 8.95
C ALA A 91 -1.35 -6.58 9.42
N ASN A 92 -1.96 -7.48 8.66
CA ASN A 92 -1.94 -8.90 8.94
C ASN A 92 -0.57 -9.54 8.63
N ALA A 93 -0.34 -10.75 9.15
CA ALA A 93 0.93 -11.47 9.03
C ALA A 93 1.12 -12.19 7.67
N TYR A 94 0.39 -11.80 6.64
CA TYR A 94 0.46 -12.42 5.31
C TYR A 94 0.50 -11.38 4.19
N VAL A 95 0.92 -11.82 3.02
CA VAL A 95 0.86 -11.01 1.80
C VAL A 95 -0.59 -10.92 1.34
N THR A 96 -1.12 -9.71 1.19
CA THR A 96 -2.49 -9.51 0.69
C THR A 96 -2.65 -9.99 -0.76
N ALA A 97 -3.86 -10.30 -1.18
CA ALA A 97 -4.14 -10.72 -2.56
C ALA A 97 -3.74 -9.67 -3.60
N CYS A 98 -3.73 -8.39 -3.22
CA CYS A 98 -3.30 -7.27 -4.07
C CYS A 98 -1.79 -6.99 -4.01
N GLY A 99 -1.00 -7.80 -3.28
CA GLY A 99 0.46 -7.73 -3.25
C GLY A 99 1.03 -6.78 -2.21
N GLN A 100 0.24 -6.26 -1.28
CA GLN A 100 0.76 -5.48 -0.16
C GLN A 100 1.24 -6.41 0.96
N TYR A 101 2.43 -6.13 1.49
CA TYR A 101 3.02 -6.84 2.61
C TYR A 101 3.75 -5.82 3.49
N TRP A 102 3.27 -5.67 4.73
CA TRP A 102 3.71 -4.60 5.62
C TRP A 102 5.23 -4.50 5.78
N PRO A 103 5.96 -5.57 6.16
CA PRO A 103 7.40 -5.46 6.34
C PRO A 103 8.16 -5.07 5.06
N ALA A 104 7.69 -5.53 3.90
CA ALA A 104 8.31 -5.21 2.62
C ALA A 104 8.11 -3.75 2.21
N ILE A 105 7.02 -3.13 2.61
CA ILE A 105 6.72 -1.72 2.35
C ILE A 105 7.37 -0.84 3.41
N SER A 106 7.12 -1.13 4.69
CA SER A 106 7.61 -0.31 5.80
C SER A 106 9.13 -0.22 5.88
N SER A 107 9.87 -1.24 5.42
CA SER A 107 11.35 -1.21 5.37
C SER A 107 11.92 -0.27 4.31
N VAL A 108 11.09 0.32 3.46
CA VAL A 108 11.53 1.13 2.30
C VAL A 108 11.07 2.57 2.37
N VAL A 109 9.85 2.80 2.87
CA VAL A 109 9.26 4.15 2.93
C VAL A 109 9.59 4.85 4.24
N ASP A 110 9.61 6.19 4.25
CA ASP A 110 9.80 6.97 5.47
C ASP A 110 8.55 6.94 6.37
N ALA A 111 7.37 6.81 5.76
CA ALA A 111 6.13 6.57 6.48
C ALA A 111 5.22 5.58 5.73
N ILE A 112 4.62 4.66 6.49
CA ILE A 112 3.59 3.75 6.01
C ILE A 112 2.25 4.15 6.58
N SER A 113 1.26 4.36 5.71
CA SER A 113 -0.05 4.88 6.08
C SER A 113 -1.13 3.82 5.84
N GLY A 114 -1.56 3.16 6.90
CA GLY A 114 -2.67 2.22 6.83
C GLY A 114 -4.02 2.92 6.73
N MET A 115 -4.95 2.31 6.02
CA MET A 115 -6.32 2.79 5.81
C MET A 115 -7.35 1.83 6.44
N PRO A 116 -7.43 1.73 7.78
CA PRO A 116 -8.37 0.83 8.46
C PRO A 116 -9.78 1.46 8.56
N TYR A 117 -10.37 1.82 7.42
CA TYR A 117 -11.70 2.40 7.41
C TYR A 117 -12.75 1.37 7.82
N PRO A 118 -13.47 1.58 8.92
CA PRO A 118 -14.41 0.58 9.44
C PRO A 118 -15.47 0.10 8.45
N ASP A 119 -15.93 0.96 7.53
CA ASP A 119 -16.91 0.62 6.50
C ASP A 119 -16.35 -0.21 5.33
N HIS A 120 -15.02 -0.34 5.23
CA HIS A 120 -14.36 -1.19 4.24
C HIS A 120 -14.15 -2.64 4.72
N TYR A 121 -14.41 -2.92 6.00
CA TYR A 121 -14.33 -4.29 6.52
C TYR A 121 -15.69 -5.00 6.39
N SER A 122 -15.65 -6.29 6.09
CA SER A 122 -16.84 -7.11 6.01
C SER A 122 -17.41 -7.43 7.40
N ALA A 123 -18.72 -7.56 7.51
CA ALA A 123 -19.35 -8.06 8.70
C ALA A 123 -18.90 -9.49 9.02
N GLN A 124 -18.78 -9.82 10.30
CA GLN A 124 -18.40 -11.13 10.81
C GLN A 124 -19.55 -11.66 11.68
N GLY A 125 -20.51 -12.36 11.06
CA GLY A 125 -21.78 -12.68 11.71
C GLY A 125 -22.52 -11.40 12.09
N ASP A 126 -22.88 -11.28 13.36
CA ASP A 126 -23.58 -10.10 13.88
C ASP A 126 -22.64 -8.90 14.17
N TYR A 127 -21.32 -9.10 14.15
CA TYR A 127 -20.35 -8.04 14.36
C TYR A 127 -20.14 -7.22 13.08
N LYS A 128 -20.39 -5.92 13.18
CA LYS A 128 -20.23 -4.96 12.08
C LYS A 128 -19.16 -3.94 12.44
N PRO A 129 -18.00 -3.96 11.78
CA PRO A 129 -16.87 -3.07 12.09
C PRO A 129 -17.22 -1.60 12.11
N TRP A 130 -18.11 -1.14 11.25
CA TRP A 130 -18.58 0.25 11.18
C TRP A 130 -19.43 0.69 12.37
N GLU A 131 -20.01 -0.23 13.13
CA GLU A 131 -20.69 0.04 14.41
C GLU A 131 -19.69 0.10 15.59
N HIS A 132 -18.44 -0.34 15.35
CA HIS A 132 -17.37 -0.40 16.35
C HIS A 132 -16.07 0.24 15.85
N PRO A 133 -16.08 1.53 15.45
CA PRO A 133 -14.93 2.17 14.80
C PRO A 133 -13.69 2.22 15.68
N TYR A 134 -13.85 2.47 16.98
CA TYR A 134 -12.72 2.45 17.92
C TYR A 134 -12.02 1.09 17.92
N THR A 135 -12.77 0.01 18.10
CA THR A 135 -12.22 -1.36 18.14
C THR A 135 -11.52 -1.71 16.83
N THR A 136 -12.11 -1.35 15.70
CA THR A 136 -11.53 -1.63 14.38
C THR A 136 -10.16 -0.94 14.21
N VAL A 137 -10.09 0.35 14.53
CA VAL A 137 -8.84 1.13 14.41
C VAL A 137 -7.81 0.69 15.46
N HIS A 138 -8.25 0.40 16.69
CA HIS A 138 -7.38 -0.10 17.76
C HIS A 138 -6.71 -1.43 17.39
N ASN A 139 -7.52 -2.42 16.95
CA ASN A 139 -7.00 -3.74 16.56
C ASN A 139 -6.05 -3.65 15.34
N PHE A 140 -6.35 -2.76 14.40
CA PHE A 140 -5.40 -2.44 13.33
C PHE A 140 -4.08 -1.91 13.90
N GLY A 141 -4.14 -0.96 14.84
CA GLY A 141 -2.95 -0.37 15.46
C GLY A 141 -2.07 -1.43 16.14
N GLU A 142 -2.67 -2.35 16.92
CA GLU A 142 -1.94 -3.46 17.52
C GLU A 142 -1.26 -4.36 16.47
N SER A 143 -2.00 -4.71 15.41
CA SER A 143 -1.46 -5.51 14.31
C SER A 143 -0.33 -4.80 13.58
N ALA A 144 -0.48 -3.51 13.29
CA ALA A 144 0.54 -2.70 12.63
C ALA A 144 1.82 -2.61 13.48
N MET A 145 1.69 -2.38 14.78
CA MET A 145 2.84 -2.32 15.68
C MET A 145 3.53 -3.69 15.83
N ALA A 146 2.79 -4.79 15.79
CA ALA A 146 3.38 -6.12 15.72
C ALA A 146 4.21 -6.30 14.44
N ARG A 147 3.70 -5.88 13.28
CA ARG A 147 4.48 -5.92 12.00
C ARG A 147 5.69 -5.00 12.02
N GLN A 148 5.57 -3.82 12.65
CA GLN A 148 6.72 -2.91 12.82
C GLN A 148 7.86 -3.56 13.62
N SER A 149 7.53 -4.30 14.67
CA SER A 149 8.54 -4.98 15.50
C SER A 149 9.29 -6.09 14.75
N GLU A 150 8.69 -6.62 13.67
CA GLU A 150 9.30 -7.64 12.81
C GLU A 150 10.10 -7.04 11.64
N THR A 151 10.00 -5.73 11.44
CA THR A 151 10.60 -5.03 10.29
C THR A 151 11.92 -4.40 10.68
N ALA A 152 12.97 -4.68 9.92
CA ALA A 152 14.25 -4.01 10.10
C ALA A 152 14.17 -2.57 9.59
N SER A 153 14.53 -1.59 10.44
CA SER A 153 14.50 -0.15 10.13
C SER A 153 13.15 0.32 9.54
N PRO A 154 12.03 0.10 10.24
CA PRO A 154 10.73 0.44 9.70
C PRO A 154 10.51 1.95 9.63
N GLY A 155 9.77 2.39 8.60
CA GLY A 155 9.27 3.75 8.50
C GLY A 155 8.26 4.09 9.60
N ALA A 156 7.95 5.37 9.78
CA ALA A 156 6.95 5.81 10.74
C ALA A 156 5.56 5.27 10.39
N VAL A 157 4.77 4.88 11.38
CA VAL A 157 3.35 4.53 11.15
C VAL A 157 2.50 5.79 11.22
N ARG A 158 1.73 6.01 10.17
CA ARG A 158 0.80 7.13 10.06
C ARG A 158 -0.53 6.59 9.51
N THR A 159 -1.59 6.67 10.30
CA THR A 159 -2.86 6.01 9.99
C THR A 159 -3.89 7.00 9.50
N TRP A 160 -4.54 6.69 8.38
CA TRP A 160 -5.73 7.39 7.93
C TRP A 160 -6.92 7.01 8.81
N ILE A 161 -7.73 8.01 9.18
CA ILE A 161 -8.92 7.82 10.00
C ILE A 161 -10.16 8.22 9.19
N GLN A 162 -11.19 7.37 9.22
CA GLN A 162 -12.47 7.66 8.63
C GLN A 162 -13.18 8.78 9.41
N CYS A 163 -13.45 9.92 8.74
CA CYS A 163 -14.14 11.07 9.28
C CYS A 163 -15.50 11.34 8.60
N TYR A 164 -16.09 10.32 7.99
CA TYR A 164 -17.40 10.38 7.33
C TYR A 164 -18.29 9.26 7.85
N ASN A 165 -19.60 9.41 7.66
CA ASN A 165 -20.54 8.36 8.06
C ASN A 165 -20.45 7.17 7.11
N ALA A 166 -20.37 5.97 7.68
CA ALA A 166 -20.60 4.73 6.95
C ALA A 166 -22.08 4.69 6.51
N ILE A 167 -22.32 4.31 5.26
CA ILE A 167 -23.67 4.22 4.69
C ILE A 167 -24.15 2.77 4.79
#